data_872c33597b22479e88c5727dbbaf7c27
#
_entry.id   872c33597b22479e88c5727dbbaf7c27
#
_cell.length_a   1.000
_cell.length_b   1.000
_cell.length_c   1.000
_cell.angle_alpha   90.00
_cell.angle_beta   90.00
_cell.angle_gamma   90.00
#
_symmetry.space_group_name_H-M   'P 1'
#
loop_
_entity.id
_entity.type
_entity.pdbx_description
1 polymer ?
#
loop_
_entity_poly.entity_id
_entity_poly.type
_entity_poly.pdbx_seq_one_letter_code
_entity_poly.pdbx_strand_id
1 'polypeptide(L)'
;FVIGSKYIYVTQHDYNNRNNTLLSRCTITGIRDSEDNSIIAECKNGDYMTLKDFGHGESLAMSTYNNSTYFYVGAAVNKTKNTDERWSKQIARIKYVSKTTLNNSDASKIRYLNYANTNLTSVGTVNRVACAASSSQFIIRTQVTSGKVQYSIYELSAINKAFDEADGRTDKTVSFKGNTTLKKACTKSFVQSSNANNLVYPNGSFQGMDLTNGGNIYLAGGGYNDAFNRVAKMSSSGKYIFRWN
;
A
#
# COMPACT_ATOMS: atom_id res chain seq x y z
N PHE A 1 4.50 -2.98 -7.47
CA PHE A 1 4.22 -2.29 -8.74
C PHE A 1 2.73 -2.27 -9.03
N VAL A 2 2.32 -1.34 -9.91
CA VAL A 2 0.97 -1.31 -10.50
C VAL A 2 1.07 -1.10 -11.99
N ILE A 3 0.14 -1.70 -12.74
CA ILE A 3 0.14 -1.70 -14.20
C ILE A 3 -1.03 -0.87 -14.71
N GLY A 4 -0.74 0.16 -15.49
CA GLY A 4 -1.70 0.91 -16.27
C GLY A 4 -1.70 0.48 -17.75
N SER A 5 -2.46 1.18 -18.58
CA SER A 5 -2.55 0.85 -20.02
C SER A 5 -1.25 1.11 -20.81
N LYS A 6 -0.43 2.07 -20.39
CA LYS A 6 0.80 2.50 -21.06
C LYS A 6 2.05 2.38 -20.20
N TYR A 7 1.89 2.33 -18.90
CA TYR A 7 2.98 2.43 -17.95
C TYR A 7 2.85 1.42 -16.83
N ILE A 8 3.99 0.94 -16.35
CA ILE A 8 4.13 0.28 -15.06
C ILE A 8 4.75 1.30 -14.11
N TYR A 9 4.20 1.39 -12.90
CA TYR A 9 4.76 2.19 -11.82
C TYR A 9 5.32 1.27 -10.75
N VAL A 10 6.51 1.59 -10.27
CA VAL A 10 7.25 0.77 -9.31
C VAL A 10 7.71 1.63 -8.17
N THR A 11 7.43 1.21 -6.95
CA THR A 11 8.07 1.79 -5.76
C THR A 11 9.35 1.04 -5.44
N GLN A 12 10.39 1.79 -5.11
CA GLN A 12 11.69 1.28 -4.72
C GLN A 12 12.20 2.04 -3.49
N HIS A 13 12.91 1.35 -2.65
CA HIS A 13 13.63 1.98 -1.57
C HIS A 13 14.80 2.80 -2.14
N ASP A 14 14.95 4.04 -1.70
CA ASP A 14 16.11 4.85 -2.07
C ASP A 14 17.34 4.34 -1.31
N TYR A 15 18.26 3.73 -2.04
CA TYR A 15 19.49 3.17 -1.46
C TYR A 15 20.36 4.23 -0.77
N ASN A 16 20.38 5.46 -1.32
CA ASN A 16 21.19 6.55 -0.78
C ASN A 16 20.56 7.21 0.45
N ASN A 17 19.22 7.14 0.58
CA ASN A 17 18.51 7.66 1.74
C ASN A 17 17.30 6.77 2.06
N ARG A 18 17.51 5.80 2.94
CA ARG A 18 16.50 4.79 3.32
C ARG A 18 15.22 5.33 3.96
N ASN A 19 15.10 6.63 4.21
CA ASN A 19 13.84 7.25 4.59
C ASN A 19 12.96 7.56 3.39
N ASN A 20 13.51 7.53 2.17
CA ASN A 20 12.83 7.91 0.95
C ASN A 20 12.36 6.68 0.16
N THR A 21 11.29 6.89 -0.58
CA THR A 21 10.79 5.96 -1.60
C THR A 21 10.97 6.62 -2.98
N LEU A 22 11.45 5.88 -3.96
CA LEU A 22 11.39 6.29 -5.36
C LEU A 22 10.13 5.69 -5.98
N LEU A 23 9.34 6.50 -6.66
CA LEU A 23 8.23 6.05 -7.51
C LEU A 23 8.64 6.25 -8.97
N SER A 24 9.01 5.16 -9.62
CA SER A 24 9.49 5.13 -11.02
C SER A 24 8.36 4.81 -11.97
N ARG A 25 8.41 5.38 -13.17
CA ARG A 25 7.50 5.09 -14.27
C ARG A 25 8.27 4.43 -15.42
N CYS A 26 7.79 3.27 -15.85
CA CYS A 26 8.37 2.50 -16.96
C CYS A 26 7.34 2.40 -18.09
N THR A 27 7.77 2.60 -19.33
CA THR A 27 6.90 2.50 -20.50
C THR A 27 6.73 1.04 -20.88
N ILE A 28 5.50 0.59 -21.11
CA ILE A 28 5.23 -0.73 -21.67
C ILE A 28 5.58 -0.68 -23.16
N THR A 29 6.56 -1.50 -23.58
CA THR A 29 7.07 -1.52 -24.95
C THR A 29 6.62 -2.74 -25.75
N GLY A 30 6.12 -3.78 -25.09
CA GLY A 30 5.64 -4.97 -25.78
C GLY A 30 5.22 -6.10 -24.83
N ILE A 31 4.84 -7.21 -25.45
CA ILE A 31 4.64 -8.51 -24.80
C ILE A 31 5.78 -9.40 -25.31
N ARG A 32 6.55 -9.96 -24.40
CA ARG A 32 7.73 -10.76 -24.74
C ARG A 32 7.37 -12.14 -25.27
N ASP A 33 6.31 -12.72 -24.71
CA ASP A 33 5.84 -14.04 -25.05
C ASP A 33 4.32 -14.06 -25.00
N SER A 34 3.71 -14.55 -26.09
CA SER A 34 2.26 -14.70 -26.18
C SER A 34 1.72 -15.85 -25.34
N GLU A 35 2.56 -16.83 -24.97
CA GLU A 35 2.15 -18.00 -24.19
C GLU A 35 2.14 -17.70 -22.68
N ASP A 36 3.11 -16.95 -22.19
CA ASP A 36 3.21 -16.60 -20.76
C ASP A 36 2.66 -15.20 -20.40
N ASN A 37 2.23 -14.42 -21.41
CA ASN A 37 1.75 -13.05 -21.25
C ASN A 37 2.75 -12.10 -20.55
N SER A 38 4.04 -12.33 -20.69
CA SER A 38 5.08 -11.48 -20.12
C SER A 38 5.05 -10.08 -20.71
N ILE A 39 5.00 -9.06 -19.85
CA ILE A 39 5.02 -7.66 -20.27
C ILE A 39 6.45 -7.13 -20.21
N ILE A 40 6.90 -6.52 -21.31
CA ILE A 40 8.18 -5.80 -21.36
C ILE A 40 7.92 -4.34 -21.06
N ALA A 41 8.65 -3.80 -20.09
CA ALA A 41 8.61 -2.39 -19.78
C ALA A 41 10.03 -1.81 -19.65
N GLU A 42 10.24 -0.65 -20.22
CA GLU A 42 11.50 0.09 -20.16
C GLU A 42 11.41 1.25 -19.17
N CYS A 43 12.26 1.20 -18.16
CA CYS A 43 12.39 2.29 -17.19
C CYS A 43 13.46 3.27 -17.67
N LYS A 44 13.06 4.43 -18.15
CA LYS A 44 14.01 5.48 -18.58
C LYS A 44 14.72 6.05 -17.35
N ASN A 45 16.02 6.22 -17.49
CA ASN A 45 16.83 6.87 -16.45
C ASN A 45 16.28 8.27 -16.14
N GLY A 46 16.05 8.54 -14.85
CA GLY A 46 15.52 9.81 -14.36
C GLY A 46 13.99 9.98 -14.49
N ASP A 47 13.22 8.98 -14.99
CA ASP A 47 11.74 9.04 -14.96
C ASP A 47 11.20 8.48 -13.65
N TYR A 48 11.49 9.18 -12.57
CA TYR A 48 10.99 8.88 -11.23
C TYR A 48 10.66 10.14 -10.44
N MET A 49 9.91 9.96 -9.39
CA MET A 49 9.55 10.94 -8.37
C MET A 49 10.16 10.49 -7.03
N THR A 50 10.82 11.40 -6.32
CA THR A 50 11.33 11.13 -4.98
C THR A 50 10.28 11.47 -3.94
N LEU A 51 9.91 10.50 -3.12
CA LEU A 51 8.97 10.63 -2.00
C LEU A 51 9.79 10.69 -0.70
N LYS A 52 10.07 11.92 -0.25
CA LYS A 52 10.96 12.17 0.89
C LYS A 52 10.27 11.87 2.23
N ASP A 53 10.92 11.09 3.09
CA ASP A 53 10.40 10.62 4.38
C ASP A 53 9.11 9.75 4.28
N PHE A 54 8.92 9.06 3.16
CA PHE A 54 7.79 8.15 2.97
C PHE A 54 8.05 6.75 3.52
N GLY A 55 9.30 6.29 3.49
CA GLY A 55 9.70 4.99 4.05
C GLY A 55 10.11 3.99 2.98
N HIS A 56 9.88 2.69 3.25
CA HIS A 56 10.46 1.57 2.51
C HIS A 56 9.90 1.36 1.09
N GLY A 57 8.67 1.80 0.80
CA GLY A 57 8.07 1.67 -0.54
C GLY A 57 7.35 0.34 -0.82
N GLU A 58 7.05 -0.47 0.18
CA GLU A 58 6.38 -1.77 0.03
C GLU A 58 4.88 -1.69 -0.30
N SER A 59 4.33 -0.50 -0.39
CA SER A 59 2.90 -0.28 -0.64
C SER A 59 2.71 0.66 -1.81
N LEU A 60 2.03 0.16 -2.85
CA LEU A 60 1.62 0.95 -4.00
C LEU A 60 0.29 0.44 -4.51
N ALA A 61 -0.70 1.33 -4.57
CA ALA A 61 -1.96 1.10 -5.25
C ALA A 61 -2.26 2.27 -6.20
N MET A 62 -3.09 2.04 -7.20
CA MET A 62 -3.47 3.05 -8.19
C MET A 62 -4.98 3.04 -8.39
N SER A 63 -5.57 4.22 -8.56
CA SER A 63 -6.95 4.35 -9.02
C SER A 63 -7.14 5.57 -9.89
N THR A 64 -8.17 5.54 -10.74
CA THR A 64 -8.67 6.72 -11.44
C THR A 64 -9.89 7.26 -10.69
N TYR A 65 -9.88 8.54 -10.38
CA TYR A 65 -10.97 9.22 -9.69
C TYR A 65 -11.07 10.66 -10.21
N ASN A 66 -12.28 11.12 -10.56
CA ASN A 66 -12.53 12.43 -11.14
C ASN A 66 -11.56 12.77 -12.31
N ASN A 67 -11.42 11.83 -13.26
CA ASN A 67 -10.54 11.91 -14.43
C ASN A 67 -9.04 12.12 -14.10
N SER A 68 -8.62 11.86 -12.88
CA SER A 68 -7.22 11.93 -12.46
C SER A 68 -6.74 10.56 -11.97
N THR A 69 -5.51 10.22 -12.32
CA THR A 69 -4.84 9.02 -11.77
C THR A 69 -4.17 9.38 -10.45
N TYR A 70 -4.51 8.65 -9.42
CA TYR A 70 -3.91 8.76 -8.09
C TYR A 70 -3.18 7.49 -7.70
N PHE A 71 -2.11 7.67 -6.94
CA PHE A 71 -1.34 6.61 -6.31
C PHE A 71 -1.50 6.69 -4.80
N TYR A 72 -1.66 5.53 -4.17
CA TYR A 72 -1.68 5.40 -2.71
C TYR A 72 -0.40 4.67 -2.32
N VAL A 73 0.38 5.31 -1.48
CA VAL A 73 1.71 4.84 -1.10
C VAL A 73 1.89 4.87 0.40
N GLY A 74 2.75 4.01 0.93
CA GLY A 74 3.19 4.12 2.31
C GLY A 74 3.84 5.49 2.56
N ALA A 75 3.56 6.09 3.70
CA ALA A 75 4.04 7.42 4.08
C ALA A 75 4.39 7.48 5.58
N ALA A 76 5.07 8.53 6.00
CA ALA A 76 5.53 8.75 7.37
C ALA A 76 6.43 7.62 7.89
N VAL A 77 7.67 7.65 7.47
CA VAL A 77 8.70 6.67 7.84
C VAL A 77 8.78 6.45 9.36
N ASN A 78 8.87 5.19 9.77
CA ASN A 78 9.06 4.82 11.16
C ASN A 78 10.53 5.00 11.59
N LYS A 79 10.84 6.16 12.17
CA LYS A 79 12.19 6.50 12.65
C LYS A 79 12.53 5.91 14.03
N THR A 80 11.57 5.28 14.71
CA THR A 80 11.76 4.80 16.10
C THR A 80 12.50 3.46 16.20
N LYS A 81 12.67 2.74 15.09
CA LYS A 81 13.47 1.54 15.02
C LYS A 81 14.80 1.82 14.33
N ASN A 82 15.89 1.48 14.99
CA ASN A 82 17.26 1.51 14.44
C ASN A 82 17.51 0.38 13.41
N THR A 83 16.47 -0.06 12.72
CA THR A 83 16.56 -1.10 11.71
C THR A 83 16.59 -0.46 10.33
N ASP A 84 17.25 -1.09 9.40
CA ASP A 84 17.29 -0.71 7.98
C ASP A 84 15.89 -0.71 7.32
N GLU A 85 14.88 -1.22 8.03
CA GLU A 85 13.55 -1.49 7.48
C GLU A 85 12.70 -0.24 7.22
N ARG A 86 12.90 0.86 7.88
CA ARG A 86 12.22 2.16 7.64
C ARG A 86 10.76 2.09 7.17
N TRP A 87 9.96 1.21 7.78
CA TRP A 87 8.55 0.98 7.40
C TRP A 87 7.70 2.26 7.47
N SER A 88 6.69 2.34 6.59
CA SER A 88 5.71 3.43 6.60
C SER A 88 4.63 3.19 7.66
N LYS A 89 4.17 4.27 8.32
CA LYS A 89 3.11 4.23 9.35
C LYS A 89 1.78 4.88 8.93
N GLN A 90 1.76 5.52 7.77
CA GLN A 90 0.61 6.20 7.19
C GLN A 90 0.48 5.82 5.70
N ILE A 91 -0.63 6.18 5.09
CA ILE A 91 -0.85 6.05 3.65
C ILE A 91 -1.12 7.44 3.10
N ALA A 92 -0.41 7.82 2.05
CA ALA A 92 -0.64 9.06 1.32
C ALA A 92 -1.31 8.80 -0.02
N ARG A 93 -2.12 9.76 -0.49
CA ARG A 93 -2.61 9.83 -1.87
C ARG A 93 -1.82 10.91 -2.62
N ILE A 94 -1.23 10.55 -3.74
CA ILE A 94 -0.37 11.44 -4.55
C ILE A 94 -0.71 11.35 -6.03
N LYS A 95 -0.30 12.35 -6.81
CA LYS A 95 -0.19 12.29 -8.27
C LYS A 95 1.27 12.10 -8.64
N TYR A 96 1.53 11.32 -9.70
CA TYR A 96 2.88 11.17 -10.21
C TYR A 96 3.30 12.41 -10.99
N VAL A 97 4.46 12.96 -10.65
CA VAL A 97 5.12 14.04 -11.41
C VAL A 97 6.60 13.68 -11.55
N SER A 98 7.01 13.39 -12.79
CA SER A 98 8.39 13.00 -13.09
C SER A 98 9.41 14.05 -12.65
N LYS A 99 10.57 13.62 -12.19
CA LYS A 99 11.71 14.47 -11.81
C LYS A 99 11.42 15.48 -10.70
N THR A 100 10.47 15.15 -9.82
CA THR A 100 10.14 16.01 -8.67
C THR A 100 10.41 15.30 -7.34
N THR A 101 10.46 16.11 -6.30
CA THR A 101 10.50 15.63 -4.91
C THR A 101 9.23 16.08 -4.20
N LEU A 102 8.52 15.14 -3.58
CA LEU A 102 7.40 15.42 -2.70
C LEU A 102 7.80 15.12 -1.25
N ASN A 103 7.73 16.11 -0.37
CA ASN A 103 7.96 15.89 1.05
C ASN A 103 6.73 15.22 1.69
N ASN A 104 6.95 14.38 2.66
CA ASN A 104 5.85 13.74 3.40
C ASN A 104 4.92 14.77 4.08
N SER A 105 5.42 15.96 4.47
CA SER A 105 4.61 17.06 5.03
C SER A 105 3.55 17.56 4.04
N ASP A 106 3.85 17.55 2.75
CA ASP A 106 3.06 18.22 1.71
C ASP A 106 1.96 17.32 1.12
N ALA A 107 2.03 16.01 1.40
CA ALA A 107 1.06 15.03 0.93
C ALA A 107 -0.14 14.89 1.89
N SER A 108 -1.34 14.70 1.34
CA SER A 108 -2.50 14.28 2.13
C SER A 108 -2.35 12.83 2.58
N LYS A 109 -2.58 12.57 3.88
CA LYS A 109 -2.27 11.29 4.52
C LYS A 109 -3.39 10.80 5.41
N ILE A 110 -3.57 9.49 5.41
CA ILE A 110 -4.40 8.80 6.40
C ILE A 110 -3.58 8.54 7.66
N ARG A 111 -4.11 8.96 8.81
CA ARG A 111 -3.53 8.78 10.14
C ARG A 111 -4.42 7.89 11.02
N TYR A 112 -3.87 7.40 12.12
CA TYR A 112 -4.57 6.55 13.09
C TYR A 112 -5.13 5.27 12.44
N LEU A 113 -4.33 4.63 11.60
CA LEU A 113 -4.70 3.41 10.87
C LEU A 113 -5.00 2.22 11.80
N ASN A 114 -4.55 2.26 13.04
CA ASN A 114 -4.95 1.31 14.09
C ASN A 114 -6.43 1.42 14.49
N TYR A 115 -7.15 2.48 14.09
CA TYR A 115 -8.60 2.64 14.24
C TYR A 115 -9.37 2.32 12.93
N ALA A 116 -8.67 1.93 11.88
CA ALA A 116 -9.27 1.65 10.58
C ALA A 116 -10.01 0.31 10.60
N ASN A 117 -11.14 0.24 11.27
CA ASN A 117 -12.00 -0.97 11.36
C ASN A 117 -13.47 -0.61 11.57
N THR A 118 -14.33 -1.62 11.50
CA THR A 118 -15.79 -1.48 11.65
C THR A 118 -16.24 -0.91 13.00
N ASN A 119 -15.39 -0.94 14.03
CA ASN A 119 -15.74 -0.50 15.37
C ASN A 119 -15.07 0.82 15.77
N LEU A 120 -14.10 1.33 14.99
CA LEU A 120 -13.23 2.46 15.32
C LEU A 120 -12.47 2.25 16.65
N THR A 121 -12.12 1.02 16.97
CA THR A 121 -11.33 0.68 18.17
C THR A 121 -9.88 0.46 17.81
N SER A 122 -8.98 0.93 18.67
CA SER A 122 -7.54 0.74 18.46
C SER A 122 -7.14 -0.72 18.58
N VAL A 123 -6.39 -1.23 17.60
CA VAL A 123 -5.78 -2.58 17.66
C VAL A 123 -4.36 -2.58 18.21
N GLY A 124 -3.84 -1.41 18.59
CA GLY A 124 -2.49 -1.23 19.16
C GLY A 124 -1.70 -0.11 18.49
N THR A 125 -0.41 -0.07 18.71
CA THR A 125 0.50 0.94 18.13
C THR A 125 0.91 0.52 16.74
N VAL A 126 0.71 1.40 15.74
CA VAL A 126 1.08 1.15 14.34
C VAL A 126 2.59 0.98 14.20
N ASN A 127 3.00 -0.14 13.61
CA ASN A 127 4.39 -0.44 13.26
C ASN A 127 4.63 -0.31 11.74
N ARG A 128 3.71 -0.84 10.92
CA ARG A 128 3.83 -0.89 9.47
C ARG A 128 2.44 -0.89 8.84
N VAL A 129 2.31 -0.25 7.68
CA VAL A 129 1.06 -0.22 6.92
C VAL A 129 1.30 -0.55 5.46
N ALA A 130 0.25 -1.06 4.80
CA ALA A 130 0.19 -1.21 3.36
C ALA A 130 -1.24 -1.04 2.88
N CYS A 131 -1.43 -0.80 1.58
CA CYS A 131 -2.73 -0.72 0.96
C CYS A 131 -2.72 -1.34 -0.43
N ALA A 132 -3.92 -1.69 -0.90
CA ALA A 132 -4.18 -2.03 -2.28
C ALA A 132 -5.56 -1.51 -2.68
N ALA A 133 -5.82 -1.39 -3.97
CA ALA A 133 -7.10 -0.93 -4.51
C ALA A 133 -7.56 -1.81 -5.65
N SER A 134 -8.85 -2.10 -5.69
CA SER A 134 -9.55 -2.61 -6.86
C SER A 134 -10.33 -1.47 -7.54
N SER A 135 -11.20 -1.76 -8.49
CA SER A 135 -12.02 -0.73 -9.14
C SER A 135 -13.00 -0.02 -8.20
N SER A 136 -13.41 -0.66 -7.10
CA SER A 136 -14.43 -0.14 -6.17
C SER A 136 -14.06 -0.24 -4.70
N GLN A 137 -13.02 -0.98 -4.36
CA GLN A 137 -12.62 -1.25 -2.98
C GLN A 137 -11.20 -0.80 -2.71
N PHE A 138 -10.95 -0.43 -1.46
CA PHE A 138 -9.63 -0.07 -0.94
C PHE A 138 -9.36 -0.89 0.31
N ILE A 139 -8.25 -1.60 0.34
CA ILE A 139 -7.85 -2.37 1.52
C ILE A 139 -6.68 -1.71 2.24
N ILE A 140 -6.77 -1.69 3.55
CA ILE A 140 -5.71 -1.25 4.45
C ILE A 140 -5.23 -2.45 5.26
N ARG A 141 -3.92 -2.67 5.25
CA ARG A 141 -3.22 -3.59 6.13
C ARG A 141 -2.48 -2.78 7.18
N THR A 142 -2.80 -2.99 8.44
CA THR A 142 -2.14 -2.33 9.58
C THR A 142 -1.51 -3.36 10.49
N GLN A 143 -0.19 -3.41 10.51
CA GLN A 143 0.55 -4.21 11.48
C GLN A 143 0.86 -3.36 12.70
N VAL A 144 0.58 -3.90 13.87
CA VAL A 144 0.89 -3.26 15.16
C VAL A 144 2.13 -3.87 15.81
N THR A 145 2.66 -3.20 16.82
CA THR A 145 3.92 -3.60 17.50
C THR A 145 3.86 -4.98 18.14
N SER A 146 2.68 -5.48 18.50
CA SER A 146 2.49 -6.85 19.00
C SER A 146 2.55 -7.93 17.89
N GLY A 147 2.78 -7.54 16.63
CA GLY A 147 2.82 -8.46 15.48
C GLY A 147 1.45 -8.81 14.89
N LYS A 148 0.33 -8.44 15.55
CA LYS A 148 -1.01 -8.61 14.97
C LYS A 148 -1.14 -7.76 13.72
N VAL A 149 -1.91 -8.25 12.75
CA VAL A 149 -2.21 -7.53 11.51
C VAL A 149 -3.71 -7.40 11.32
N GLN A 150 -4.17 -6.16 11.24
CA GLN A 150 -5.54 -5.82 10.88
C GLN A 150 -5.63 -5.61 9.37
N TYR A 151 -6.65 -6.16 8.77
CA TYR A 151 -7.09 -5.90 7.40
C TYR A 151 -8.46 -5.24 7.44
N SER A 152 -8.66 -4.20 6.65
CA SER A 152 -9.92 -3.46 6.61
C SER A 152 -10.22 -3.02 5.19
N ILE A 153 -11.40 -3.37 4.68
CA ILE A 153 -11.85 -3.10 3.32
C ILE A 153 -12.88 -1.98 3.37
N TYR A 154 -12.67 -0.99 2.54
CA TYR A 154 -13.47 0.23 2.41
C TYR A 154 -14.01 0.38 1.00
N GLU A 155 -15.09 1.13 0.85
CA GLU A 155 -15.47 1.69 -0.44
C GLU A 155 -14.40 2.68 -0.90
N LEU A 156 -13.84 2.48 -2.10
CA LEU A 156 -12.78 3.33 -2.65
C LEU A 156 -13.25 4.77 -2.85
N SER A 157 -14.52 4.97 -3.22
CA SER A 157 -15.13 6.30 -3.37
C SER A 157 -15.10 7.10 -2.08
N ALA A 158 -15.40 6.47 -0.94
CA ALA A 158 -15.36 7.12 0.37
C ALA A 158 -13.95 7.50 0.79
N ILE A 159 -12.95 6.66 0.50
CA ILE A 159 -11.54 6.97 0.73
C ILE A 159 -11.11 8.17 -0.12
N ASN A 160 -11.47 8.18 -1.42
CA ASN A 160 -11.15 9.30 -2.30
C ASN A 160 -11.78 10.62 -1.85
N LYS A 161 -13.06 10.59 -1.48
CA LYS A 161 -13.76 11.77 -0.95
C LYS A 161 -13.09 12.30 0.32
N ALA A 162 -12.69 11.43 1.24
CA ALA A 162 -11.97 11.83 2.44
C ALA A 162 -10.61 12.48 2.14
N PHE A 163 -9.90 12.02 1.10
CA PHE A 163 -8.68 12.66 0.63
C PHE A 163 -8.95 14.02 -0.02
N ASP A 164 -10.02 14.18 -0.83
CA ASP A 164 -10.38 15.48 -1.42
C ASP A 164 -10.69 16.51 -0.33
N GLU A 165 -11.41 16.11 0.72
CA GLU A 165 -11.67 16.95 1.87
C GLU A 165 -10.37 17.32 2.62
N ALA A 166 -9.41 16.39 2.70
CA ALA A 166 -8.11 16.64 3.32
C ALA A 166 -7.20 17.55 2.48
N ASP A 167 -7.25 17.43 1.15
CA ASP A 167 -6.47 18.27 0.22
C ASP A 167 -6.83 19.75 0.38
N GLY A 168 -8.08 20.06 0.76
CA GLY A 168 -8.55 21.41 1.05
C GLY A 168 -8.17 21.96 2.43
N ARG A 169 -7.54 21.14 3.31
CA ARG A 169 -7.16 21.55 4.66
C ARG A 169 -5.65 21.77 4.81
N THR A 170 -5.28 22.64 5.73
CA THR A 170 -3.86 22.93 6.05
C THR A 170 -3.14 21.70 6.62
N ASP A 171 -3.82 20.90 7.44
CA ASP A 171 -3.24 19.70 8.06
C ASP A 171 -3.12 18.50 7.12
N LYS A 172 -3.80 18.55 5.96
CA LYS A 172 -3.82 17.50 4.93
C LYS A 172 -4.01 16.09 5.51
N THR A 173 -4.88 15.96 6.52
CA THR A 173 -5.02 14.72 7.29
C THR A 173 -6.41 14.12 7.15
N VAL A 174 -6.47 12.85 6.75
CA VAL A 174 -7.63 11.97 6.92
C VAL A 174 -7.45 11.20 8.23
N SER A 175 -8.29 11.43 9.23
CA SER A 175 -8.25 10.70 10.51
C SER A 175 -9.24 9.56 10.50
N PHE A 176 -8.82 8.35 10.91
CA PHE A 176 -9.75 7.26 11.20
C PHE A 176 -10.30 7.33 12.63
N LYS A 177 -9.53 7.91 13.58
CA LYS A 177 -9.98 8.05 14.95
C LYS A 177 -11.22 8.94 15.02
N GLY A 178 -12.34 8.38 15.48
CA GLY A 178 -13.62 9.06 15.61
C GLY A 178 -14.37 9.34 14.29
N ASN A 179 -13.90 8.86 13.16
CA ASN A 179 -14.52 9.13 11.85
C ASN A 179 -15.67 8.16 11.53
N THR A 180 -16.88 8.58 11.87
CA THR A 180 -18.09 7.78 11.66
C THR A 180 -18.44 7.59 10.19
N THR A 181 -18.07 8.53 9.31
CA THR A 181 -18.28 8.40 7.85
C THR A 181 -17.42 7.27 7.28
N LEU A 182 -16.13 7.24 7.60
CA LEU A 182 -15.25 6.15 7.19
C LEU A 182 -15.61 4.82 7.89
N LYS A 183 -16.11 4.87 9.13
CA LYS A 183 -16.67 3.66 9.77
C LYS A 183 -17.78 3.04 8.93
N LYS A 184 -18.73 3.83 8.46
CA LYS A 184 -19.86 3.35 7.63
C LYS A 184 -19.38 2.80 6.28
N ALA A 185 -18.32 3.36 5.72
CA ALA A 185 -17.71 2.90 4.47
C ALA A 185 -16.83 1.65 4.63
N CYS A 186 -16.53 1.23 5.86
CA CYS A 186 -15.80 0.01 6.15
C CYS A 186 -16.71 -1.20 5.96
N THR A 187 -16.55 -1.92 4.87
CA THR A 187 -17.39 -3.07 4.53
C THR A 187 -17.02 -4.32 5.30
N LYS A 188 -15.73 -4.48 5.62
CA LYS A 188 -15.18 -5.62 6.39
C LYS A 188 -13.94 -5.22 7.14
N SER A 189 -13.75 -5.81 8.32
CA SER A 189 -12.46 -5.79 9.02
C SER A 189 -12.25 -7.08 9.81
N PHE A 190 -11.01 -7.53 9.87
CA PHE A 190 -10.59 -8.70 10.63
C PHE A 190 -9.13 -8.57 11.07
N VAL A 191 -8.75 -9.32 12.10
CA VAL A 191 -7.39 -9.34 12.64
C VAL A 191 -6.81 -10.74 12.50
N GLN A 192 -5.61 -10.83 11.90
CA GLN A 192 -4.78 -12.02 11.92
C GLN A 192 -3.80 -11.95 13.08
N SER A 193 -3.65 -13.07 13.80
CA SER A 193 -2.63 -13.18 14.83
C SER A 193 -1.22 -13.21 14.22
N SER A 194 -0.20 -12.86 15.01
CA SER A 194 1.21 -12.95 14.60
C SER A 194 1.63 -14.38 14.17
N ASN A 195 0.89 -15.39 14.63
CA ASN A 195 1.14 -16.81 14.34
C ASN A 195 0.37 -17.32 13.10
N ALA A 196 -0.41 -16.47 12.43
CA ALA A 196 -1.09 -16.84 11.19
C ALA A 196 -0.09 -16.92 10.03
N ASN A 197 0.73 -17.99 10.06
CA ASN A 197 1.75 -18.29 9.07
C ASN A 197 1.17 -18.16 7.66
N ASN A 198 1.91 -17.55 6.74
CA ASN A 198 1.57 -17.26 5.34
C ASN A 198 0.52 -16.15 5.09
N LEU A 199 -0.30 -15.77 6.08
CA LEU A 199 -1.29 -14.68 5.93
C LEU A 199 -0.81 -13.36 6.54
N VAL A 200 0.22 -13.40 7.36
CA VAL A 200 0.86 -12.21 7.94
C VAL A 200 2.20 -11.97 7.27
N TYR A 201 2.98 -13.02 7.11
CA TYR A 201 4.31 -13.01 6.52
C TYR A 201 4.47 -14.16 5.52
N PRO A 202 3.99 -14.01 4.26
CA PRO A 202 4.26 -15.03 3.25
C PRO A 202 5.78 -15.22 3.12
N ASN A 203 6.24 -16.47 3.30
CA ASN A 203 7.66 -16.80 3.30
C ASN A 203 8.52 -15.94 4.27
N GLY A 204 8.04 -15.76 5.51
CA GLY A 204 8.78 -15.06 6.57
C GLY A 204 8.80 -13.54 6.48
N SER A 205 8.36 -12.93 5.38
CA SER A 205 8.29 -11.48 5.21
C SER A 205 7.01 -11.04 4.50
N PHE A 206 6.73 -9.74 4.51
CA PHE A 206 5.68 -9.14 3.71
C PHE A 206 6.33 -8.12 2.76
N GLN A 207 6.09 -8.24 1.45
CA GLN A 207 6.68 -7.37 0.44
C GLN A 207 5.64 -6.59 -0.38
N GLY A 208 4.39 -7.00 -0.36
CA GLY A 208 3.34 -6.29 -1.07
C GLY A 208 1.99 -6.99 -0.98
N MET A 209 0.97 -6.31 -1.45
CA MET A 209 -0.39 -6.84 -1.50
C MET A 209 -1.16 -6.31 -2.70
N ASP A 210 -2.18 -7.08 -3.08
CA ASP A 210 -3.14 -6.67 -4.09
C ASP A 210 -4.56 -7.09 -3.70
N LEU A 211 -5.58 -6.46 -4.32
CA LEU A 211 -6.99 -6.66 -4.05
C LEU A 211 -7.76 -6.79 -5.36
N THR A 212 -8.45 -7.91 -5.55
CA THR A 212 -9.34 -8.09 -6.71
C THR A 212 -10.70 -7.44 -6.49
N ASN A 213 -11.45 -7.21 -7.58
CA ASN A 213 -12.84 -6.73 -7.52
C ASN A 213 -13.77 -7.69 -6.75
N GLY A 214 -13.47 -9.00 -6.73
CA GLY A 214 -14.19 -9.99 -5.93
C GLY A 214 -13.78 -10.02 -4.45
N GLY A 215 -12.93 -9.11 -4.00
CA GLY A 215 -12.50 -9.00 -2.59
C GLY A 215 -11.46 -10.04 -2.16
N ASN A 216 -10.86 -10.80 -3.09
CA ASN A 216 -9.73 -11.66 -2.74
C ASN A 216 -8.49 -10.81 -2.54
N ILE A 217 -7.72 -11.15 -1.52
CA ILE A 217 -6.51 -10.46 -1.10
C ILE A 217 -5.31 -11.34 -1.44
N TYR A 218 -4.34 -10.78 -2.14
CA TYR A 218 -3.08 -11.42 -2.44
C TYR A 218 -1.97 -10.76 -1.63
N LEU A 219 -1.10 -11.56 -1.05
CA LEU A 219 0.02 -11.13 -0.22
C LEU A 219 1.30 -11.72 -0.79
N ALA A 220 2.25 -10.88 -1.15
CA ALA A 220 3.57 -11.29 -1.58
C ALA A 220 4.57 -11.22 -0.41
N GLY A 221 5.48 -12.17 -0.36
CA GLY A 221 6.55 -12.22 0.63
C GLY A 221 7.74 -13.03 0.16
N GLY A 222 8.83 -12.90 0.88
CA GLY A 222 10.13 -13.49 0.60
C GLY A 222 11.25 -12.48 0.82
N GLY A 223 12.41 -12.91 1.22
CA GLY A 223 13.60 -12.09 1.44
C GLY A 223 14.52 -12.09 0.23
N TYR A 224 15.49 -11.17 0.20
CA TYR A 224 16.48 -11.05 -0.86
C TYR A 224 17.31 -12.36 -1.10
N ASN A 225 17.56 -13.11 -0.03
CA ASN A 225 18.32 -14.34 -0.09
C ASN A 225 17.46 -15.61 -0.09
N ASP A 226 16.13 -15.48 -0.20
CA ASP A 226 15.23 -16.61 -0.23
C ASP A 226 15.33 -17.32 -1.60
N ALA A 227 15.32 -18.65 -1.59
CA ALA A 227 15.38 -19.45 -2.83
C ALA A 227 14.16 -19.20 -3.73
N PHE A 228 13.05 -18.75 -3.16
CA PHE A 228 11.82 -18.40 -3.88
C PHE A 228 11.00 -17.40 -3.09
N ASN A 229 10.19 -16.62 -3.82
CA ASN A 229 9.18 -15.75 -3.24
C ASN A 229 7.84 -16.48 -3.20
N ARG A 230 6.95 -16.07 -2.27
CA ARG A 230 5.62 -16.66 -2.13
C ARG A 230 4.53 -15.63 -2.36
N VAL A 231 3.45 -16.10 -2.97
CA VAL A 231 2.19 -15.37 -3.03
C VAL A 231 1.12 -16.19 -2.32
N ALA A 232 0.51 -15.62 -1.29
CA ALA A 232 -0.61 -16.21 -0.59
C ALA A 232 -1.91 -15.50 -0.98
N LYS A 233 -3.00 -16.27 -1.14
CA LYS A 233 -4.34 -15.76 -1.40
C LYS A 233 -5.24 -16.01 -0.20
N MET A 234 -5.98 -14.99 0.21
CA MET A 234 -7.03 -15.11 1.20
C MET A 234 -8.32 -14.44 0.73
N SER A 235 -9.45 -14.85 1.31
CA SER A 235 -10.74 -14.22 1.09
C SER A 235 -10.83 -12.86 1.78
N SER A 236 -11.88 -12.10 1.46
CA SER A 236 -12.21 -10.83 2.13
C SER A 236 -12.54 -10.97 3.63
N SER A 237 -12.70 -12.18 4.14
CA SER A 237 -12.89 -12.49 5.56
C SER A 237 -11.62 -13.03 6.24
N GLY A 238 -10.48 -13.03 5.54
CA GLY A 238 -9.21 -13.50 6.08
C GLY A 238 -9.03 -15.02 6.08
N LYS A 239 -9.91 -15.76 5.40
CA LYS A 239 -9.75 -17.21 5.27
C LYS A 239 -8.69 -17.50 4.20
N TYR A 240 -7.67 -18.29 4.56
CA TYR A 240 -6.65 -18.79 3.63
C TYR A 240 -7.30 -19.59 2.49
N ILE A 241 -6.87 -19.38 1.27
CA ILE A 241 -7.36 -20.08 0.08
C ILE A 241 -6.25 -20.98 -0.47
N PHE A 242 -5.11 -20.40 -0.85
CA PHE A 242 -3.95 -21.14 -1.34
C PHE A 242 -2.68 -20.25 -1.37
N ARG A 243 -1.54 -20.88 -1.70
CA ARG A 243 -0.28 -20.20 -1.96
C ARG A 243 0.40 -20.75 -3.21
N TRP A 244 1.19 -19.91 -3.85
CA TRP A 244 2.21 -20.29 -4.83
C TRP A 244 3.60 -20.12 -4.22
N ASN A 245 4.52 -20.98 -4.65
CA ASN A 245 5.94 -20.88 -4.35
C ASN A 245 6.68 -20.40 -5.58
#